data_f297c59d15908f2279b34615e4dc0fcd
#
_entry.id   f297c59d15908f2279b34615e4dc0fcd
#
_cell.length_a   1.000
_cell.length_b   1.000
_cell.length_c   1.000
_cell.angle_alpha   90.00
_cell.angle_beta   90.00
_cell.angle_gamma   90.00
#
_symmetry.space_group_name_H-M   'P 1'
#
loop_
_entity.id
_entity.type
_entity.pdbx_description
1 polymer ?
#
loop_
_entity_poly.entity_id
_entity_poly.type
_entity_poly.pdbx_seq_one_letter_code
_entity_poly.pdbx_strand_id
1 'polypeptide(L)'
;MKFIVILFLLFTSIYTLAQQSDSQLAYTYYQAKEYDKAAEKFLKLYERTHSANFLDYYIICLINGKEYDKAEDTLKKLLKTDDSNKDFLIDLGYIYQQQGKTSKSEECYGKAIKKIIPQNTAIINLANKFKNIREYSWAIKTYQQGRILLKKPDAFLKELGDCYLMERDYEQMMPLFVRTLELNPGSIDNITAQLSFARSNDIVNSIDP
;
A
#
# COMPACT_ATOMS: atom_id res chain seq x y z
N MET A 1 9.61 -5.13 -49.94
CA MET A 1 10.12 -4.85 -48.58
C MET A 1 9.57 -3.57 -47.96
N LYS A 2 9.64 -2.40 -48.61
CA LYS A 2 9.16 -1.11 -48.03
C LYS A 2 7.67 -1.12 -47.62
N PHE A 3 6.80 -1.72 -48.43
CA PHE A 3 5.35 -1.82 -48.15
C PHE A 3 5.03 -2.67 -46.91
N ILE A 4 5.76 -3.75 -46.66
CA ILE A 4 5.57 -4.62 -45.49
C ILE A 4 5.98 -3.91 -44.22
N VAL A 5 7.05 -3.12 -44.26
CA VAL A 5 7.52 -2.32 -43.12
C VAL A 5 6.50 -1.22 -42.77
N ILE A 6 5.94 -0.53 -43.78
CA ILE A 6 4.91 0.48 -43.58
C ILE A 6 3.63 -0.14 -42.99
N LEU A 7 3.20 -1.29 -43.49
CA LEU A 7 2.03 -2.01 -42.96
C LEU A 7 2.25 -2.45 -41.51
N PHE A 8 3.46 -2.92 -41.17
CA PHE A 8 3.84 -3.30 -39.81
C PHE A 8 3.85 -2.10 -38.86
N LEU A 9 4.38 -0.94 -39.30
CA LEU A 9 4.38 0.30 -38.52
C LEU A 9 2.97 0.86 -38.30
N LEU A 10 2.08 0.76 -39.29
CA LEU A 10 0.68 1.14 -39.12
C LEU A 10 -0.06 0.21 -38.16
N PHE A 11 0.21 -1.10 -38.22
CA PHE A 11 -0.40 -2.07 -37.29
C PHE A 11 0.04 -1.82 -35.85
N THR A 12 1.34 -1.55 -35.62
CA THR A 12 1.83 -1.24 -34.27
C THR A 12 1.26 0.06 -33.72
N SER A 13 1.07 1.10 -34.53
CA SER A 13 0.48 2.35 -34.09
C SER A 13 -1.01 2.23 -33.73
N ILE A 14 -1.78 1.41 -34.45
CA ILE A 14 -3.18 1.15 -34.15
C ILE A 14 -3.30 0.34 -32.83
N TYR A 15 -2.42 -0.63 -32.60
CA TYR A 15 -2.40 -1.40 -31.36
C TYR A 15 -2.09 -0.54 -30.13
N THR A 16 -1.13 0.38 -30.25
CA THR A 16 -0.77 1.29 -29.12
C THR A 16 -1.89 2.28 -28.81
N LEU A 17 -2.57 2.83 -29.83
CA LEU A 17 -3.72 3.71 -29.66
C LEU A 17 -4.92 3.00 -29.01
N ALA A 18 -5.23 1.78 -29.43
CA ALA A 18 -6.30 0.99 -28.84
C ALA A 18 -6.01 0.64 -27.37
N GLN A 19 -4.77 0.29 -27.05
CA GLN A 19 -4.36 -0.01 -25.68
C GLN A 19 -4.40 1.22 -24.77
N GLN A 20 -4.05 2.39 -25.27
CA GLN A 20 -4.14 3.65 -24.54
C GLN A 20 -5.59 4.01 -24.23
N SER A 21 -6.51 3.79 -25.19
CA SER A 21 -7.95 3.98 -25.00
C SER A 21 -8.52 3.01 -23.95
N ASP A 22 -8.15 1.72 -23.99
CA ASP A 22 -8.62 0.70 -23.04
C ASP A 22 -8.13 0.99 -21.61
N SER A 23 -6.86 1.38 -21.44
CA SER A 23 -6.31 1.72 -20.12
C SER A 23 -6.96 2.99 -19.56
N GLN A 24 -7.17 4.00 -20.39
CA GLN A 24 -7.85 5.23 -19.99
C GLN A 24 -9.28 4.94 -19.52
N LEU A 25 -10.01 4.08 -20.22
CA LEU A 25 -11.34 3.66 -19.83
C LEU A 25 -11.34 2.90 -18.49
N ALA A 26 -10.36 2.01 -18.27
CA ALA A 26 -10.21 1.29 -17.00
C ALA A 26 -10.01 2.25 -15.82
N TYR A 27 -9.13 3.24 -15.98
CA TYR A 27 -8.93 4.27 -14.96
C TYR A 27 -10.14 5.17 -14.76
N THR A 28 -10.90 5.47 -15.82
CA THR A 28 -12.16 6.25 -15.72
C THR A 28 -13.18 5.50 -14.85
N TYR A 29 -13.38 4.21 -15.08
CA TYR A 29 -14.24 3.38 -14.22
C TYR A 29 -13.74 3.34 -12.79
N TYR A 30 -12.44 3.19 -12.58
CA TYR A 30 -11.84 3.18 -11.24
C TYR A 30 -12.12 4.50 -10.49
N GLN A 31 -11.89 5.65 -11.14
CA GLN A 31 -12.16 6.97 -10.57
C GLN A 31 -13.66 7.20 -10.28
N ALA A 32 -14.53 6.66 -11.15
CA ALA A 32 -15.97 6.67 -10.95
C ALA A 32 -16.45 5.68 -9.87
N LYS A 33 -15.52 4.90 -9.24
CA LYS A 33 -15.81 3.84 -8.26
C LYS A 33 -16.67 2.69 -8.83
N GLU A 34 -16.71 2.56 -10.14
CA GLU A 34 -17.35 1.44 -10.85
C GLU A 34 -16.38 0.24 -10.87
N TYR A 35 -16.11 -0.30 -9.67
CA TYR A 35 -15.01 -1.24 -9.45
C TYR A 35 -15.14 -2.54 -10.26
N ASP A 36 -16.36 -3.04 -10.46
CA ASP A 36 -16.59 -4.27 -11.23
C ASP A 36 -16.16 -4.09 -12.70
N LYS A 37 -16.56 -2.94 -13.31
CA LYS A 37 -16.19 -2.62 -14.69
C LYS A 37 -14.69 -2.34 -14.82
N ALA A 38 -14.12 -1.64 -13.83
CA ALA A 38 -12.69 -1.37 -13.77
C ALA A 38 -11.90 -2.69 -13.66
N ALA A 39 -12.30 -3.60 -12.76
CA ALA A 39 -11.68 -4.90 -12.57
C ALA A 39 -11.66 -5.72 -13.87
N GLU A 40 -12.78 -5.80 -14.59
CA GLU A 40 -12.85 -6.49 -15.87
C GLU A 40 -11.84 -5.92 -16.89
N LYS A 41 -11.74 -4.60 -16.97
CA LYS A 41 -10.82 -3.94 -17.91
C LYS A 41 -9.37 -4.14 -17.51
N PHE A 42 -9.03 -3.96 -16.22
CA PHE A 42 -7.67 -4.16 -15.75
C PHE A 42 -7.22 -5.62 -15.88
N LEU A 43 -8.09 -6.60 -15.65
CA LEU A 43 -7.77 -8.01 -15.88
C LEU A 43 -7.43 -8.27 -17.35
N LYS A 44 -8.24 -7.79 -18.32
CA LYS A 44 -7.97 -7.92 -19.75
C LYS A 44 -6.66 -7.25 -20.16
N LEU A 45 -6.36 -6.08 -19.58
CA LEU A 45 -5.09 -5.38 -19.81
C LEU A 45 -3.91 -6.19 -19.26
N TYR A 46 -4.04 -6.75 -18.06
CA TYR A 46 -3.03 -7.62 -17.48
C TYR A 46 -2.80 -8.90 -18.31
N GLU A 47 -3.85 -9.60 -18.71
CA GLU A 47 -3.74 -10.81 -19.54
C GLU A 47 -3.03 -10.55 -20.89
N ARG A 48 -3.21 -9.36 -21.45
CA ARG A 48 -2.59 -8.95 -22.72
C ARG A 48 -1.14 -8.50 -22.56
N THR A 49 -0.82 -7.79 -21.48
CA THR A 49 0.46 -7.07 -21.32
C THR A 49 1.39 -7.67 -20.29
N HIS A 50 0.87 -8.50 -19.38
CA HIS A 50 1.54 -9.02 -18.18
C HIS A 50 2.14 -7.91 -17.29
N SER A 51 1.57 -6.69 -17.36
CA SER A 51 2.02 -5.56 -16.55
C SER A 51 1.56 -5.70 -15.10
N ALA A 52 2.51 -5.71 -14.16
CA ALA A 52 2.21 -5.77 -12.73
C ALA A 52 1.28 -4.64 -12.27
N ASN A 53 1.41 -3.44 -12.86
CA ASN A 53 0.54 -2.31 -12.54
C ASN A 53 -0.95 -2.59 -12.79
N PHE A 54 -1.29 -3.26 -13.89
CA PHE A 54 -2.69 -3.62 -14.17
C PHE A 54 -3.19 -4.73 -13.25
N LEU A 55 -2.31 -5.65 -12.84
CA LEU A 55 -2.64 -6.65 -11.84
C LEU A 55 -2.94 -6.01 -10.48
N ASP A 56 -2.13 -5.05 -10.06
CA ASP A 56 -2.33 -4.31 -8.81
C ASP A 56 -3.68 -3.58 -8.82
N TYR A 57 -3.99 -2.86 -9.91
CA TYR A 57 -5.31 -2.21 -10.05
C TYR A 57 -6.47 -3.20 -10.09
N TYR A 58 -6.30 -4.36 -10.72
CA TYR A 58 -7.31 -5.42 -10.69
C TYR A 58 -7.60 -5.87 -9.25
N ILE A 59 -6.56 -6.16 -8.47
CA ILE A 59 -6.68 -6.56 -7.06
C ILE A 59 -7.34 -5.45 -6.23
N ILE A 60 -6.89 -4.20 -6.40
CA ILE A 60 -7.47 -3.03 -5.72
C ILE A 60 -8.96 -2.88 -6.05
N CYS A 61 -9.36 -3.08 -7.30
CA CYS A 61 -10.76 -3.03 -7.70
C CYS A 61 -11.59 -4.12 -7.01
N LEU A 62 -11.08 -5.36 -6.96
CA LEU A 62 -11.76 -6.45 -6.25
C LEU A 62 -11.95 -6.14 -4.77
N ILE A 63 -10.92 -5.60 -4.11
CA ILE A 63 -10.97 -5.23 -2.70
C ILE A 63 -11.99 -4.11 -2.47
N ASN A 64 -11.92 -3.03 -3.26
CA ASN A 64 -12.81 -1.88 -3.13
C ASN A 64 -14.26 -2.22 -3.50
N GLY A 65 -14.46 -3.13 -4.45
CA GLY A 65 -15.75 -3.70 -4.83
C GLY A 65 -16.29 -4.74 -3.84
N LYS A 66 -15.50 -5.07 -2.79
CA LYS A 66 -15.81 -6.11 -1.78
C LYS A 66 -15.95 -7.53 -2.35
N GLU A 67 -15.36 -7.78 -3.51
CA GLU A 67 -15.25 -9.10 -4.15
C GLU A 67 -14.17 -9.94 -3.46
N TYR A 68 -14.27 -10.07 -2.12
CA TYR A 68 -13.20 -10.63 -1.28
C TYR A 68 -12.84 -12.07 -1.61
N ASP A 69 -13.81 -12.91 -1.96
CA ASP A 69 -13.55 -14.32 -2.30
C ASP A 69 -12.72 -14.42 -3.59
N LYS A 70 -13.06 -13.62 -4.59
CA LYS A 70 -12.34 -13.57 -5.86
C LYS A 70 -10.94 -12.98 -5.71
N ALA A 71 -10.80 -11.96 -4.86
CA ALA A 71 -9.51 -11.37 -4.52
C ALA A 71 -8.63 -12.37 -3.75
N GLU A 72 -9.18 -13.08 -2.75
CA GLU A 72 -8.52 -14.14 -1.98
C GLU A 72 -7.99 -15.24 -2.90
N ASP A 73 -8.83 -15.76 -3.79
CA ASP A 73 -8.45 -16.82 -4.73
C ASP A 73 -7.34 -16.35 -5.70
N THR A 74 -7.44 -15.12 -6.19
CA THR A 74 -6.43 -14.52 -7.07
C THR A 74 -5.09 -14.41 -6.37
N LEU A 75 -5.06 -13.80 -5.17
CA LEU A 75 -3.85 -13.61 -4.38
C LEU A 75 -3.21 -14.94 -3.96
N LYS A 76 -4.02 -15.94 -3.58
CA LYS A 76 -3.52 -17.28 -3.26
C LYS A 76 -2.85 -17.96 -4.47
N LYS A 77 -3.39 -17.79 -5.67
CA LYS A 77 -2.77 -18.30 -6.90
C LYS A 77 -1.44 -17.61 -7.17
N LEU A 78 -1.38 -16.30 -7.03
CA LEU A 78 -0.15 -15.52 -7.21
C LEU A 78 0.91 -15.87 -6.18
N LEU A 79 0.54 -16.04 -4.91
CA LEU A 79 1.45 -16.43 -3.83
C LEU A 79 1.96 -17.87 -3.95
N LYS A 80 1.33 -18.74 -4.76
CA LYS A 80 1.90 -20.06 -5.11
C LYS A 80 3.11 -19.95 -6.03
N THR A 81 3.18 -18.90 -6.85
CA THR A 81 4.30 -18.65 -7.78
C THR A 81 5.36 -17.75 -7.16
N ASP A 82 4.98 -16.83 -6.30
CA ASP A 82 5.86 -15.93 -5.55
C ASP A 82 5.36 -15.79 -4.11
N ASP A 83 5.73 -16.74 -3.25
CA ASP A 83 5.37 -16.75 -1.84
C ASP A 83 6.02 -15.63 -1.03
N SER A 84 6.98 -14.93 -1.65
CA SER A 84 7.75 -13.85 -1.05
C SER A 84 7.18 -12.47 -1.31
N ASN A 85 6.16 -12.33 -2.14
CA ASN A 85 5.58 -11.05 -2.49
C ASN A 85 4.85 -10.43 -1.28
N LYS A 86 5.51 -9.43 -0.70
CA LYS A 86 5.02 -8.77 0.53
C LYS A 86 3.71 -8.01 0.29
N ASP A 87 3.54 -7.46 -0.90
CA ASP A 87 2.37 -6.69 -1.25
C ASP A 87 1.14 -7.59 -1.31
N PHE A 88 1.25 -8.73 -1.97
CA PHE A 88 0.18 -9.74 -2.00
C PHE A 88 -0.13 -10.33 -0.62
N LEU A 89 0.88 -10.48 0.25
CA LEU A 89 0.66 -10.91 1.62
C LEU A 89 -0.13 -9.86 2.42
N ILE A 90 0.15 -8.57 2.23
CA ILE A 90 -0.59 -7.49 2.91
C ILE A 90 -2.03 -7.43 2.39
N ASP A 91 -2.22 -7.47 1.08
CA ASP A 91 -3.56 -7.44 0.48
C ASP A 91 -4.41 -8.63 0.94
N LEU A 92 -3.82 -9.84 0.98
CA LEU A 92 -4.49 -11.03 1.50
C LEU A 92 -4.81 -10.90 3.00
N GLY A 93 -3.89 -10.35 3.79
CA GLY A 93 -4.11 -10.07 5.20
C GLY A 93 -5.26 -9.08 5.41
N TYR A 94 -5.32 -8.02 4.61
CA TYR A 94 -6.41 -7.05 4.63
C TYR A 94 -7.77 -7.70 4.31
N ILE A 95 -7.83 -8.54 3.29
CA ILE A 95 -9.04 -9.29 2.94
C ILE A 95 -9.49 -10.16 4.12
N TYR A 96 -8.57 -10.90 4.75
CA TYR A 96 -8.90 -11.71 5.92
C TYR A 96 -9.43 -10.88 7.09
N GLN A 97 -8.89 -9.69 7.30
CA GLN A 97 -9.39 -8.78 8.32
C GLN A 97 -10.81 -8.32 8.02
N GLN A 98 -11.10 -7.93 6.76
CA GLN A 98 -12.44 -7.53 6.33
C GLN A 98 -13.47 -8.67 6.47
N GLN A 99 -13.00 -9.92 6.39
CA GLN A 99 -13.81 -11.12 6.61
C GLN A 99 -13.88 -11.57 8.09
N GLY A 100 -13.28 -10.82 9.03
CA GLY A 100 -13.23 -11.18 10.45
C GLY A 100 -12.27 -12.34 10.78
N LYS A 101 -11.42 -12.75 9.84
CA LYS A 101 -10.45 -13.85 10.00
C LYS A 101 -9.12 -13.33 10.58
N THR A 102 -9.16 -12.75 11.78
CA THR A 102 -8.04 -12.02 12.40
C THR A 102 -6.74 -12.82 12.44
N SER A 103 -6.76 -14.07 12.90
CA SER A 103 -5.53 -14.90 13.00
C SER A 103 -4.85 -15.11 11.64
N LYS A 104 -5.63 -15.26 10.55
CA LYS A 104 -5.07 -15.37 9.19
C LYS A 104 -4.50 -14.05 8.70
N SER A 105 -5.14 -12.94 9.03
CA SER A 105 -4.64 -11.59 8.74
C SER A 105 -3.27 -11.37 9.39
N GLU A 106 -3.17 -11.63 10.70
CA GLU A 106 -1.92 -11.50 11.46
C GLU A 106 -0.80 -12.40 10.93
N GLU A 107 -1.14 -13.62 10.52
CA GLU A 107 -0.18 -14.54 9.89
C GLU A 107 0.38 -13.96 8.59
N CYS A 108 -0.48 -13.42 7.71
CA CYS A 108 -0.09 -12.80 6.45
C CYS A 108 0.80 -11.57 6.67
N TYR A 109 0.40 -10.67 7.57
CA TYR A 109 1.17 -9.47 7.90
C TYR A 109 2.52 -9.82 8.54
N GLY A 110 2.55 -10.80 9.45
CA GLY A 110 3.79 -11.28 10.05
C GLY A 110 4.75 -11.91 9.03
N LYS A 111 4.23 -12.64 8.04
CA LYS A 111 5.02 -13.17 6.92
C LYS A 111 5.62 -12.04 6.07
N ALA A 112 4.85 -10.99 5.77
CA ALA A 112 5.32 -9.84 5.00
C ALA A 112 6.49 -9.14 5.71
N ILE A 113 6.40 -8.91 7.02
CA ILE A 113 7.47 -8.28 7.82
C ILE A 113 8.72 -9.16 7.89
N LYS A 114 8.58 -10.47 8.07
CA LYS A 114 9.73 -11.40 8.11
C LYS A 114 10.57 -11.40 6.82
N LYS A 115 9.98 -11.00 5.70
CA LYS A 115 10.63 -10.95 4.38
C LYS A 115 11.22 -9.57 4.05
N ILE A 116 11.32 -8.65 5.03
CA ILE A 116 11.93 -7.33 4.83
C ILE A 116 13.43 -7.48 4.57
N ILE A 117 13.93 -6.78 3.55
CA ILE A 117 15.36 -6.61 3.33
C ILE A 117 15.88 -5.38 4.08
N PRO A 118 17.16 -5.38 4.57
CA PRO A 118 17.72 -4.31 5.39
C PRO A 118 18.06 -3.06 4.55
N GLN A 119 17.07 -2.44 3.95
CA GLN A 119 17.19 -1.21 3.18
C GLN A 119 16.10 -0.21 3.60
N ASN A 120 16.48 1.06 3.83
CA ASN A 120 15.56 2.10 4.29
C ASN A 120 14.32 2.21 3.41
N THR A 121 14.50 2.24 2.08
CA THR A 121 13.40 2.35 1.12
C THR A 121 12.44 1.17 1.19
N ALA A 122 12.95 -0.06 1.33
CA ALA A 122 12.13 -1.26 1.44
C ALA A 122 11.30 -1.27 2.73
N ILE A 123 11.88 -0.83 3.84
CA ILE A 123 11.20 -0.72 5.13
C ILE A 123 10.10 0.35 5.07
N ILE A 124 10.43 1.53 4.54
CA ILE A 124 9.47 2.63 4.39
C ILE A 124 8.31 2.23 3.47
N ASN A 125 8.60 1.60 2.34
CA ASN A 125 7.57 1.17 1.39
C ASN A 125 6.61 0.16 2.04
N LEU A 126 7.14 -0.83 2.76
CA LEU A 126 6.30 -1.81 3.44
C LEU A 126 5.46 -1.17 4.56
N ALA A 127 6.04 -0.29 5.37
CA ALA A 127 5.32 0.42 6.41
C ALA A 127 4.23 1.33 5.82
N ASN A 128 4.51 2.00 4.70
CA ASN A 128 3.50 2.82 4.01
C ASN A 128 2.34 1.98 3.48
N LYS A 129 2.57 0.75 3.01
CA LYS A 129 1.48 -0.15 2.65
C LYS A 129 0.53 -0.42 3.82
N PHE A 130 1.07 -0.72 5.00
CA PHE A 130 0.28 -0.86 6.22
C PHE A 130 -0.46 0.43 6.60
N LYS A 131 0.20 1.59 6.52
CA LYS A 131 -0.43 2.89 6.77
C LYS A 131 -1.60 3.18 5.83
N ASN A 132 -1.48 2.81 4.55
CA ASN A 132 -2.52 3.03 3.55
C ASN A 132 -3.81 2.25 3.85
N ILE A 133 -3.69 1.09 4.47
CA ILE A 133 -4.83 0.29 4.95
C ILE A 133 -5.18 0.58 6.43
N ARG A 134 -4.59 1.63 7.02
CA ARG A 134 -4.76 2.07 8.40
C ARG A 134 -4.32 1.06 9.49
N GLU A 135 -3.45 0.14 9.13
CA GLU A 135 -2.84 -0.83 10.03
C GLU A 135 -1.56 -0.25 10.67
N TYR A 136 -1.72 0.80 11.48
CA TYR A 136 -0.59 1.54 12.05
C TYR A 136 0.24 0.69 13.01
N SER A 137 -0.36 -0.21 13.77
CA SER A 137 0.35 -1.15 14.64
C SER A 137 1.32 -2.05 13.86
N TRP A 138 0.96 -2.46 12.64
CA TRP A 138 1.83 -3.23 11.75
C TRP A 138 2.89 -2.36 11.07
N ALA A 139 2.60 -1.09 10.78
CA ALA A 139 3.61 -0.13 10.34
C ALA A 139 4.66 0.10 11.43
N ILE A 140 4.27 0.24 12.70
CA ILE A 140 5.16 0.34 13.85
C ILE A 140 6.07 -0.89 13.94
N LYS A 141 5.50 -2.09 13.92
CA LYS A 141 6.29 -3.35 13.91
C LYS A 141 7.28 -3.40 12.75
N THR A 142 6.89 -2.89 11.58
CA THR A 142 7.74 -2.83 10.39
C THR A 142 8.95 -1.92 10.62
N TYR A 143 8.75 -0.71 11.15
CA TYR A 143 9.84 0.22 11.46
C TYR A 143 10.73 -0.31 12.59
N GLN A 144 10.16 -0.91 13.63
CA GLN A 144 10.91 -1.51 14.73
C GLN A 144 11.81 -2.65 14.23
N GLN A 145 11.27 -3.55 13.41
CA GLN A 145 12.06 -4.60 12.76
C GLN A 145 13.14 -4.00 11.86
N GLY A 146 12.82 -2.92 11.15
CA GLY A 146 13.78 -2.19 10.32
C GLY A 146 14.96 -1.64 11.11
N ARG A 147 14.74 -1.07 12.28
CA ARG A 147 15.81 -0.60 13.20
C ARG A 147 16.77 -1.72 13.57
N ILE A 148 16.22 -2.89 13.89
CA ILE A 148 17.01 -4.08 14.26
C ILE A 148 17.85 -4.53 13.06
N LEU A 149 17.24 -4.69 11.89
CA LEU A 149 17.92 -5.15 10.67
C LEU A 149 19.01 -4.19 10.20
N LEU A 150 18.78 -2.89 10.32
CA LEU A 150 19.76 -1.85 9.96
C LEU A 150 20.82 -1.61 11.03
N LYS A 151 20.63 -2.13 12.25
CA LYS A 151 21.43 -1.80 13.43
C LYS A 151 21.48 -0.30 13.71
N LYS A 152 20.36 0.40 13.51
CA LYS A 152 20.22 1.85 13.69
C LYS A 152 19.04 2.14 14.61
N PRO A 153 19.26 2.31 15.92
CA PRO A 153 18.18 2.53 16.90
C PRO A 153 17.42 3.84 16.70
N ASP A 154 18.09 4.86 16.15
CA ASP A 154 17.48 6.17 15.86
C ASP A 154 16.92 6.27 14.41
N ALA A 155 16.84 5.17 13.66
CA ALA A 155 16.16 5.21 12.36
C ALA A 155 14.64 5.34 12.55
N PHE A 156 13.97 6.00 11.61
CA PHE A 156 12.49 6.09 11.54
C PHE A 156 11.83 6.69 12.80
N LEU A 157 12.53 7.57 13.55
CA LEU A 157 11.99 8.19 14.77
C LEU A 157 10.68 8.94 14.48
N LYS A 158 10.73 9.79 13.45
CA LYS A 158 9.58 10.59 13.05
C LYS A 158 8.43 9.70 12.55
N GLU A 159 8.72 8.77 11.67
CA GLU A 159 7.72 7.86 11.08
C GLU A 159 7.04 6.98 12.14
N LEU A 160 7.80 6.55 13.17
CA LEU A 160 7.24 5.84 14.32
C LEU A 160 6.37 6.78 15.16
N GLY A 161 6.85 7.99 15.44
CA GLY A 161 6.06 9.01 16.13
C GLY A 161 4.74 9.29 15.43
N ASP A 162 4.78 9.44 14.10
CA ASP A 162 3.57 9.62 13.27
C ASP A 162 2.60 8.43 13.40
N CYS A 163 3.09 7.20 13.42
CA CYS A 163 2.24 6.02 13.58
C CYS A 163 1.61 5.95 14.96
N TYR A 164 2.39 6.22 16.04
CA TYR A 164 1.85 6.26 17.40
C TYR A 164 0.84 7.41 17.58
N LEU A 165 1.06 8.54 16.90
CA LEU A 165 0.10 9.63 16.87
C LEU A 165 -1.25 9.18 16.29
N MET A 166 -1.23 8.42 15.19
CA MET A 166 -2.45 7.87 14.57
C MET A 166 -3.17 6.84 15.44
N GLU A 167 -2.42 6.09 16.27
CA GLU A 167 -2.95 5.16 17.28
C GLU A 167 -3.38 5.90 18.58
N ARG A 168 -3.13 7.21 18.69
CA ARG A 168 -3.33 8.01 19.91
C ARG A 168 -2.52 7.53 21.12
N ASP A 169 -1.43 6.81 20.86
CA ASP A 169 -0.47 6.40 21.89
C ASP A 169 0.56 7.52 22.12
N TYR A 170 0.14 8.56 22.84
CA TYR A 170 0.96 9.74 23.10
C TYR A 170 2.16 9.43 24.01
N GLU A 171 2.06 8.39 24.84
CA GLU A 171 3.15 7.95 25.71
C GLU A 171 4.35 7.45 24.89
N GLN A 172 4.10 6.64 23.87
CA GLN A 172 5.14 6.14 22.98
C GLN A 172 5.58 7.19 21.95
N MET A 173 4.69 8.08 21.53
CA MET A 173 4.95 9.11 20.54
C MET A 173 5.94 10.17 21.03
N MET A 174 5.71 10.73 22.25
CA MET A 174 6.44 11.90 22.74
C MET A 174 7.95 11.69 22.81
N PRO A 175 8.49 10.59 23.36
CA PRO A 175 9.93 10.37 23.38
C PRO A 175 10.57 10.34 21.98
N LEU A 176 9.83 9.83 20.98
CA LEU A 176 10.31 9.75 19.60
C LEU A 176 10.41 11.13 18.95
N PHE A 177 9.41 11.99 19.17
CA PHE A 177 9.44 13.37 18.68
C PHE A 177 10.50 14.22 19.36
N VAL A 178 10.66 14.08 20.69
CA VAL A 178 11.75 14.74 21.40
C VAL A 178 13.11 14.30 20.85
N ARG A 179 13.32 12.99 20.68
CA ARG A 179 14.56 12.47 20.11
C ARG A 179 14.78 12.93 18.66
N THR A 180 13.72 13.06 17.88
CA THR A 180 13.81 13.63 16.53
C THR A 180 14.30 15.07 16.56
N LEU A 181 13.80 15.89 17.48
CA LEU A 181 14.21 17.29 17.63
C LEU A 181 15.65 17.43 18.14
N GLU A 182 16.08 16.56 19.04
CA GLU A 182 17.48 16.53 19.50
C GLU A 182 18.46 16.27 18.34
N LEU A 183 18.11 15.37 17.43
CA LEU A 183 18.95 15.02 16.29
C LEU A 183 18.80 15.98 15.10
N ASN A 184 17.62 16.55 14.95
CA ASN A 184 17.29 17.50 13.88
C ASN A 184 16.33 18.59 14.35
N PRO A 185 16.85 19.68 14.94
CA PRO A 185 16.04 20.80 15.42
C PRO A 185 15.13 21.42 14.36
N GLY A 186 15.52 21.37 13.08
CA GLY A 186 14.70 21.86 11.95
C GLY A 186 13.37 21.12 11.74
N SER A 187 13.13 20.02 12.47
CA SER A 187 11.86 19.27 12.40
C SER A 187 10.74 19.90 13.23
N ILE A 188 11.01 20.99 14.00
CA ILE A 188 10.06 21.56 14.97
C ILE A 188 8.73 21.96 14.33
N ASP A 189 8.77 22.66 13.19
CA ASP A 189 7.54 23.14 12.52
C ASP A 189 6.66 21.98 12.06
N ASN A 190 7.28 20.92 11.51
CA ASN A 190 6.57 19.75 11.06
C ASN A 190 5.90 19.00 12.23
N ILE A 191 6.64 18.77 13.32
CA ILE A 191 6.10 18.10 14.52
C ILE A 191 4.98 18.93 15.14
N THR A 192 5.17 20.25 15.25
CA THR A 192 4.13 21.15 15.77
C THR A 192 2.86 21.14 14.94
N ALA A 193 3.00 21.13 13.61
CA ALA A 193 1.84 21.02 12.71
C ALA A 193 1.08 19.69 12.91
N GLN A 194 1.79 18.58 13.06
CA GLN A 194 1.17 17.27 13.31
C GLN A 194 0.44 17.22 14.65
N LEU A 195 1.05 17.74 15.72
CA LEU A 195 0.41 17.80 17.04
C LEU A 195 -0.83 18.71 17.03
N SER A 196 -0.77 19.82 16.31
CA SER A 196 -1.91 20.73 16.14
C SER A 196 -3.07 20.08 15.40
N PHE A 197 -2.76 19.32 14.34
CA PHE A 197 -3.75 18.56 13.58
C PHE A 197 -4.40 17.46 14.44
N ALA A 198 -3.62 16.72 15.21
CA ALA A 198 -4.13 15.68 16.12
C ALA A 198 -5.06 16.28 17.17
N ARG A 199 -4.66 17.40 17.78
CA ARG A 199 -5.49 18.11 18.76
C ARG A 199 -6.83 18.58 18.16
N SER A 200 -6.82 19.08 16.93
CA SER A 200 -8.05 19.52 16.25
C SER A 200 -9.01 18.34 16.04
N ASN A 201 -8.48 17.20 15.62
CA ASN A 201 -9.28 15.99 15.40
C ASN A 201 -9.82 15.40 16.71
N ASP A 202 -9.05 15.46 17.79
CA ASP A 202 -9.50 15.00 19.11
C ASP A 202 -10.63 15.87 19.65
N ILE A 203 -10.57 17.19 19.45
CA ILE A 203 -11.63 18.12 19.83
C ILE A 203 -12.90 17.86 19.01
N VAL A 204 -12.78 17.71 17.68
CA VAL A 204 -13.93 17.43 16.80
C VAL A 204 -14.61 16.12 17.20
N ASN A 205 -13.86 15.04 17.42
CA ASN A 205 -14.40 13.74 17.81
C ASN A 205 -14.94 13.70 19.26
N SER A 206 -14.62 14.68 20.10
CA SER A 206 -15.18 14.82 21.47
C SER A 206 -16.50 15.59 21.49
N ILE A 207 -16.82 16.30 20.41
CA ILE A 207 -18.05 17.12 20.27
C ILE A 207 -19.16 16.36 19.56
N ASP A 208 -18.82 15.34 18.78
CA ASP A 208 -19.75 14.51 17.98
C ASP A 208 -19.57 13.02 18.40
N PRO A 209 -20.25 12.57 19.51
CA PRO A 209 -20.16 11.19 20.00
C PRO A 209 -21.00 10.22 19.15
#